data_48bee26ce6abab2e5c7c83b24aac240f
#
_entry.id   48bee26ce6abab2e5c7c83b24aac240f
#
_cell.length_a   1.000
_cell.length_b   1.000
_cell.length_c   1.000
_cell.angle_alpha   90.00
_cell.angle_beta   90.00
_cell.angle_gamma   90.00
#
_symmetry.space_group_name_H-M   'P 1'
#
loop_
_entity.id
_entity.type
_entity.pdbx_description
1 polymer ?
#
loop_
_entity_poly.entity_id
_entity_poly.type
_entity_poly.pdbx_seq_one_letter_code
_entity_poly.pdbx_strand_id
1 'polypeptide(L)'
;MADPVKPAREGSLDAPFRHPIAWRDEAFYDLEAVEKEMERQFDVCHTCRRCFNLCDSFPRLFDLIDESKTGELDSVAKADYAKVDEACTLCDMCFLTKCPYVPPHEFDIDIPHLILRYRAAKRRAGEKNFVRDQLGMTDRNGKMAKPVAGIANWMTARKNTPLRKLLDAIAEIDAEAELPQFHSKTATDLLATPYAPDPAGPAFGQRKAALYATCFVDYNAPDTAVAAAKVLAKQGVEAKLVYPECCGMPQLEAGDLADVAGRAERVAKAFAPYIEQGYQVVALTASCGLMMKFEWPLLLPENEAVQALARATRDVSEYVVDIAKTQGLAPGLVPVEGGVTVHHACHARAQNMGAKSAELLRLIPDTRVEIVERCSGHGGTFGVMKDTRPLAMKIGKPAAKAVAQKDTAELCSDCPLACKHLGQILIAETGDKAQPRQSHPIEIFARAYGVF
;
A
#
# COMPACT_ATOMS: atom_id res chain seq x y z
N MET A 1 42.12 -12.05 -24.39
CA MET A 1 42.47 -11.64 -23.04
C MET A 1 41.17 -11.54 -22.29
N ALA A 2 40.96 -12.32 -21.25
CA ALA A 2 39.76 -12.20 -20.42
C ALA A 2 39.84 -10.84 -19.68
N ASP A 3 38.75 -10.06 -19.67
CA ASP A 3 38.66 -8.85 -18.88
C ASP A 3 38.99 -9.14 -17.42
N PRO A 4 39.75 -8.27 -16.75
CA PRO A 4 40.05 -8.48 -15.34
C PRO A 4 38.73 -8.49 -14.55
N VAL A 5 38.50 -9.59 -13.83
CA VAL A 5 37.37 -9.71 -12.90
C VAL A 5 37.45 -8.52 -11.94
N LYS A 6 36.51 -7.55 -12.10
CA LYS A 6 36.40 -6.44 -11.15
C LYS A 6 36.09 -7.06 -9.78
N PRO A 7 36.83 -6.68 -8.71
CA PRO A 7 36.51 -7.17 -7.39
C PRO A 7 35.05 -6.85 -7.07
N ALA A 8 34.32 -7.83 -6.54
CA ALA A 8 32.94 -7.68 -6.10
C ALA A 8 32.85 -6.45 -5.18
N ARG A 9 32.06 -5.46 -5.56
CA ARG A 9 31.83 -4.27 -4.74
C ARG A 9 30.84 -4.62 -3.65
N GLU A 10 31.04 -4.08 -2.47
CA GLU A 10 30.06 -4.18 -1.38
C GLU A 10 28.83 -3.34 -1.72
N GLY A 11 27.89 -3.91 -2.47
CA GLY A 11 26.67 -3.27 -2.96
C GLY A 11 26.79 -2.67 -4.38
N SER A 12 25.68 -2.16 -4.92
CA SER A 12 25.60 -1.48 -6.20
C SER A 12 25.23 -0.01 -6.00
N LEU A 13 25.80 0.87 -6.86
CA LEU A 13 25.43 2.27 -6.99
C LEU A 13 24.41 2.50 -8.11
N ASP A 14 24.11 1.47 -8.90
CA ASP A 14 23.12 1.53 -9.96
C ASP A 14 21.70 1.54 -9.41
N ALA A 15 20.77 2.10 -10.18
CA ALA A 15 19.36 2.06 -9.80
C ALA A 15 18.87 0.61 -9.75
N PRO A 16 18.18 0.18 -8.68
CA PRO A 16 17.64 -1.16 -8.59
C PRO A 16 16.57 -1.40 -9.65
N PHE A 17 16.54 -2.60 -10.19
CA PHE A 17 15.47 -3.07 -11.07
C PHE A 17 14.94 -4.42 -10.60
N ARG A 18 13.79 -4.84 -11.10
CA ARG A 18 13.20 -6.15 -10.82
C ARG A 18 13.05 -6.97 -12.09
N HIS A 19 13.23 -8.27 -11.94
CA HIS A 19 12.95 -9.23 -13.01
C HIS A 19 11.44 -9.43 -13.16
N PRO A 20 10.94 -9.69 -14.38
CA PRO A 20 9.56 -10.13 -14.57
C PRO A 20 9.24 -11.38 -13.75
N ILE A 21 8.01 -11.47 -13.28
CA ILE A 21 7.54 -12.60 -12.48
C ILE A 21 7.08 -13.72 -13.44
N ALA A 22 7.81 -14.82 -13.47
CA ALA A 22 7.57 -15.95 -14.38
C ALA A 22 6.40 -16.85 -13.92
N TRP A 23 5.30 -16.26 -13.43
CA TRP A 23 4.17 -16.95 -12.80
C TRP A 23 3.41 -17.92 -13.71
N ARG A 24 3.63 -17.87 -15.03
CA ARG A 24 3.05 -18.81 -15.99
C ARG A 24 3.85 -20.09 -16.12
N ASP A 25 5.10 -20.10 -15.67
CA ASP A 25 5.98 -21.26 -15.77
C ASP A 25 5.72 -22.22 -14.60
N GLU A 26 5.61 -23.52 -14.89
CA GLU A 26 5.42 -24.54 -13.85
C GLU A 26 6.60 -24.58 -12.86
N ALA A 27 7.82 -24.35 -13.33
CA ALA A 27 9.02 -24.28 -12.50
C ALA A 27 9.00 -23.13 -11.48
N PHE A 28 8.20 -22.10 -11.70
CA PHE A 28 8.00 -21.00 -10.74
C PHE A 28 7.41 -21.50 -9.41
N TYR A 29 6.57 -22.54 -9.49
CA TYR A 29 5.83 -23.11 -8.35
C TYR A 29 6.50 -24.35 -7.74
N ASP A 30 7.69 -24.73 -8.20
CA ASP A 30 8.47 -25.82 -7.62
C ASP A 30 8.94 -25.41 -6.21
N LEU A 31 8.31 -25.98 -5.19
CA LEU A 31 8.54 -25.61 -3.80
C LEU A 31 9.97 -25.90 -3.34
N GLU A 32 10.57 -27.02 -3.82
CA GLU A 32 11.95 -27.37 -3.49
C GLU A 32 12.92 -26.33 -4.08
N ALA A 33 12.70 -25.91 -5.33
CA ALA A 33 13.51 -24.87 -5.96
C ALA A 33 13.32 -23.50 -5.27
N VAL A 34 12.09 -23.18 -4.83
CA VAL A 34 11.82 -21.96 -4.05
C VAL A 34 12.55 -21.98 -2.70
N GLU A 35 12.46 -23.08 -1.96
CA GLU A 35 13.13 -23.22 -0.66
C GLU A 35 14.65 -23.16 -0.78
N LYS A 36 15.20 -23.71 -1.86
CA LYS A 36 16.64 -23.60 -2.16
C LYS A 36 17.06 -22.16 -2.42
N GLU A 37 16.22 -21.40 -3.13
CA GLU A 37 16.47 -19.98 -3.37
C GLU A 37 16.28 -19.15 -2.09
N MET A 38 15.32 -19.51 -1.23
CA MET A 38 15.19 -18.92 0.10
C MET A 38 16.45 -19.17 0.93
N GLU A 39 16.96 -20.39 0.94
CA GLU A 39 18.22 -20.74 1.62
C GLU A 39 19.38 -19.85 1.14
N ARG A 40 19.56 -19.72 -0.18
CA ARG A 40 20.61 -18.87 -0.77
C ARG A 40 20.47 -17.39 -0.35
N GLN A 41 19.26 -16.81 -0.45
CA GLN A 41 19.06 -15.40 -0.12
C GLN A 41 19.11 -15.16 1.40
N PHE A 42 18.59 -16.07 2.21
CA PHE A 42 18.62 -15.98 3.67
C PHE A 42 20.03 -16.06 4.23
N ASP A 43 20.92 -16.83 3.61
CA ASP A 43 22.34 -16.91 3.99
C ASP A 43 23.03 -15.55 3.77
N VAL A 44 22.80 -14.89 2.63
CA VAL A 44 23.29 -13.52 2.40
C VAL A 44 22.69 -12.53 3.40
N CYS A 45 21.39 -12.64 3.69
CA CYS A 45 20.72 -11.77 4.66
C CYS A 45 21.24 -11.96 6.08
N HIS A 46 21.51 -13.22 6.49
CA HIS A 46 22.09 -13.56 7.78
C HIS A 46 23.48 -12.94 7.94
N THR A 47 24.35 -13.09 6.94
CA THR A 47 25.70 -12.50 6.96
C THR A 47 25.64 -10.97 7.03
N CYS A 48 24.72 -10.32 6.31
CA CYS A 48 24.61 -8.86 6.22
C CYS A 48 23.89 -8.22 7.41
N ARG A 49 22.79 -8.76 7.88
CA ARG A 49 21.91 -8.31 8.97
C ARG A 49 21.47 -6.84 8.96
N ARG A 50 21.68 -6.10 7.85
CA ARG A 50 21.34 -4.66 7.75
C ARG A 50 19.86 -4.37 7.98
N CYS A 51 18.98 -5.33 7.68
CA CYS A 51 17.53 -5.19 7.78
C CYS A 51 16.95 -5.56 9.16
N PHE A 52 17.81 -5.85 10.17
CA PHE A 52 17.39 -6.29 11.51
C PHE A 52 16.27 -5.42 12.12
N ASN A 53 16.33 -4.11 11.94
CA ASN A 53 15.37 -3.15 12.53
C ASN A 53 14.30 -2.66 11.56
N LEU A 54 14.18 -3.28 10.37
CA LEU A 54 13.26 -2.83 9.33
C LEU A 54 11.83 -3.34 9.55
N CYS A 55 11.71 -4.64 9.86
CA CYS A 55 10.44 -5.34 10.12
C CYS A 55 10.68 -6.53 11.06
N ASP A 56 9.65 -7.30 11.38
CA ASP A 56 9.76 -8.46 12.27
C ASP A 56 10.21 -9.75 11.55
N SER A 57 10.16 -9.78 10.21
CA SER A 57 10.56 -10.93 9.39
C SER A 57 12.06 -11.25 9.52
N PHE A 58 12.91 -10.22 9.48
CA PHE A 58 14.36 -10.41 9.58
C PHE A 58 14.85 -10.81 10.98
N PRO A 59 14.40 -10.20 12.09
CA PRO A 59 14.71 -10.73 13.42
C PRO A 59 14.35 -12.21 13.57
N ARG A 60 13.17 -12.63 13.10
CA ARG A 60 12.77 -14.05 13.13
C ARG A 60 13.73 -14.94 12.35
N LEU A 61 14.16 -14.50 11.16
CA LEU A 61 15.15 -15.22 10.38
C LEU A 61 16.46 -15.37 11.17
N PHE A 62 16.93 -14.27 11.76
CA PHE A 62 18.21 -14.27 12.48
C PHE A 62 18.14 -15.06 13.78
N ASP A 63 17.03 -14.99 14.53
CA ASP A 63 16.80 -15.79 15.74
C ASP A 63 16.76 -17.29 15.39
N LEU A 64 16.06 -17.68 14.29
CA LEU A 64 16.05 -19.07 13.83
C LEU A 64 17.44 -19.62 13.53
N ILE A 65 18.33 -18.80 12.98
CA ILE A 65 19.71 -19.20 12.67
C ILE A 65 20.56 -19.20 13.93
N ASP A 66 20.50 -18.13 14.72
CA ASP A 66 21.32 -17.99 15.95
C ASP A 66 20.99 -19.06 17.01
N GLU A 67 19.74 -19.53 17.06
CA GLU A 67 19.25 -20.58 17.94
C GLU A 67 19.40 -21.99 17.34
N SER A 68 19.83 -22.11 16.07
CA SER A 68 19.99 -23.40 15.41
C SER A 68 21.21 -24.17 15.95
N LYS A 69 21.26 -25.47 15.63
CA LYS A 69 22.32 -26.36 16.19
C LYS A 69 23.75 -25.95 15.83
N THR A 70 23.97 -25.43 14.61
CA THR A 70 25.30 -25.01 14.12
C THR A 70 25.52 -23.50 14.26
N GLY A 71 24.46 -22.72 14.53
CA GLY A 71 24.49 -21.27 14.41
C GLY A 71 24.48 -20.78 12.96
N GLU A 72 24.21 -21.70 12.02
CA GLU A 72 24.18 -21.46 10.58
C GLU A 72 22.86 -21.94 9.98
N LEU A 73 22.56 -21.49 8.76
CA LEU A 73 21.30 -21.80 8.08
C LEU A 73 21.12 -23.28 7.73
N ASP A 74 22.22 -24.01 7.58
CA ASP A 74 22.25 -25.45 7.25
C ASP A 74 21.52 -26.34 8.27
N SER A 75 21.39 -25.89 9.51
CA SER A 75 20.69 -26.62 10.57
C SER A 75 19.29 -26.07 10.88
N VAL A 76 18.82 -25.07 10.15
CA VAL A 76 17.44 -24.58 10.24
C VAL A 76 16.52 -25.44 9.38
N ALA A 77 15.44 -25.95 9.97
CA ALA A 77 14.47 -26.73 9.20
C ALA A 77 13.73 -25.85 8.19
N LYS A 78 13.61 -26.31 6.93
CA LYS A 78 12.91 -25.56 5.88
C LYS A 78 11.46 -25.23 6.23
N ALA A 79 10.80 -26.09 7.00
CA ALA A 79 9.46 -25.81 7.55
C ALA A 79 9.39 -24.53 8.39
N ASP A 80 10.50 -24.12 9.02
CA ASP A 80 10.59 -22.91 9.83
C ASP A 80 10.67 -21.62 8.99
N TYR A 81 10.94 -21.71 7.69
CA TYR A 81 10.90 -20.56 6.78
C TYR A 81 9.51 -19.92 6.73
N ALA A 82 8.45 -20.69 7.00
CA ALA A 82 7.10 -20.18 7.15
C ALA A 82 7.00 -19.08 8.22
N LYS A 83 7.79 -19.14 9.30
CA LYS A 83 7.81 -18.12 10.37
C LYS A 83 8.32 -16.77 9.87
N VAL A 84 9.22 -16.78 8.88
CA VAL A 84 9.78 -15.59 8.23
C VAL A 84 8.73 -15.00 7.28
N ASP A 85 8.06 -15.85 6.47
CA ASP A 85 6.96 -15.48 5.58
C ASP A 85 5.79 -14.86 6.34
N GLU A 86 5.34 -15.46 7.44
CA GLU A 86 4.22 -14.98 8.25
C GLU A 86 4.38 -13.54 8.76
N ALA A 87 5.61 -13.08 8.96
CA ALA A 87 5.91 -11.73 9.40
C ALA A 87 6.18 -10.75 8.24
N CYS A 88 6.24 -11.23 6.99
CA CYS A 88 6.47 -10.40 5.81
C CYS A 88 5.14 -9.83 5.29
N THR A 89 5.07 -8.51 5.12
CA THR A 89 3.90 -7.81 4.58
C THR A 89 4.08 -7.34 3.14
N LEU A 90 5.07 -7.87 2.42
CA LEU A 90 5.40 -7.51 1.02
C LEU A 90 5.46 -5.98 0.81
N CYS A 91 6.08 -5.27 1.75
CA CYS A 91 6.09 -3.80 1.76
C CYS A 91 7.20 -3.17 0.89
N ASP A 92 8.06 -3.97 0.30
CA ASP A 92 9.20 -3.59 -0.57
C ASP A 92 10.33 -2.78 0.09
N MET A 93 10.22 -2.46 1.37
CA MET A 93 11.21 -1.57 2.00
C MET A 93 12.61 -2.19 2.12
N CYS A 94 12.73 -3.50 2.26
CA CYS A 94 14.03 -4.15 2.25
C CYS A 94 14.69 -4.04 0.87
N PHE A 95 13.93 -4.19 -0.21
CA PHE A 95 14.42 -4.05 -1.57
C PHE A 95 14.84 -2.60 -1.88
N LEU A 96 13.94 -1.62 -1.64
CA LEU A 96 14.12 -0.26 -2.11
C LEU A 96 15.01 0.63 -1.23
N THR A 97 15.08 0.37 0.08
CA THR A 97 15.70 1.34 0.99
C THR A 97 16.88 0.80 1.79
N LYS A 98 17.08 -0.52 1.82
CA LYS A 98 18.06 -1.12 2.72
C LYS A 98 19.06 -2.06 2.04
N CYS A 99 18.63 -2.86 1.08
CA CYS A 99 19.47 -3.91 0.52
C CYS A 99 20.45 -3.35 -0.52
N PRO A 100 21.77 -3.51 -0.32
CA PRO A 100 22.79 -3.14 -1.31
C PRO A 100 23.00 -4.24 -2.37
N TYR A 101 22.33 -5.37 -2.24
CA TYR A 101 22.53 -6.58 -3.03
C TYR A 101 21.38 -6.90 -3.98
N VAL A 102 20.48 -5.93 -4.17
CA VAL A 102 19.40 -6.04 -5.18
C VAL A 102 19.98 -5.94 -6.59
N PRO A 103 19.29 -6.45 -7.63
CA PRO A 103 19.72 -6.28 -9.01
C PRO A 103 20.03 -4.81 -9.35
N PRO A 104 21.12 -4.51 -10.03
CA PRO A 104 22.01 -5.40 -10.81
C PRO A 104 23.18 -6.04 -10.04
N HIS A 105 23.14 -6.11 -8.71
CA HIS A 105 24.20 -6.78 -7.95
C HIS A 105 24.18 -8.29 -8.22
N GLU A 106 25.36 -8.93 -8.25
CA GLU A 106 25.52 -10.37 -8.55
C GLU A 106 24.78 -11.32 -7.58
N PHE A 107 24.49 -10.87 -6.33
CA PHE A 107 23.71 -11.65 -5.39
C PHE A 107 22.20 -11.67 -5.71
N ASP A 108 21.72 -10.77 -6.54
CA ASP A 108 20.36 -10.75 -7.06
C ASP A 108 19.28 -10.96 -5.98
N ILE A 109 19.34 -10.17 -4.90
CA ILE A 109 18.46 -10.31 -3.74
C ILE A 109 17.14 -9.58 -3.96
N ASP A 110 16.03 -10.31 -3.94
CA ASP A 110 14.67 -9.73 -3.89
C ASP A 110 13.79 -10.53 -2.92
N ILE A 111 13.91 -10.25 -1.63
CA ILE A 111 13.14 -10.92 -0.59
C ILE A 111 11.62 -10.77 -0.77
N PRO A 112 11.05 -9.58 -1.10
CA PRO A 112 9.60 -9.48 -1.30
C PRO A 112 9.07 -10.40 -2.38
N HIS A 113 9.70 -10.45 -3.56
CA HIS A 113 9.27 -11.32 -4.64
C HIS A 113 9.60 -12.79 -4.40
N LEU A 114 10.65 -13.09 -3.64
CA LEU A 114 10.92 -14.47 -3.20
C LEU A 114 9.82 -14.98 -2.26
N ILE A 115 9.40 -14.18 -1.28
CA ILE A 115 8.28 -14.50 -0.39
C ILE A 115 6.97 -14.60 -1.18
N LEU A 116 6.74 -13.70 -2.13
CA LEU A 116 5.60 -13.79 -3.05
C LEU A 116 5.57 -15.11 -3.81
N ARG A 117 6.71 -15.54 -4.36
CA ARG A 117 6.87 -16.81 -5.04
C ARG A 117 6.61 -17.99 -4.10
N TYR A 118 7.11 -17.94 -2.87
CA TYR A 118 6.86 -18.97 -1.85
C TYR A 118 5.36 -19.10 -1.55
N ARG A 119 4.66 -18.00 -1.32
CA ARG A 119 3.20 -17.98 -1.11
C ARG A 119 2.45 -18.55 -2.32
N ALA A 120 2.86 -18.16 -3.53
CA ALA A 120 2.24 -18.66 -4.76
C ALA A 120 2.43 -20.18 -4.93
N ALA A 121 3.62 -20.71 -4.64
CA ALA A 121 3.91 -22.13 -4.66
C ALA A 121 3.08 -22.91 -3.63
N LYS A 122 3.02 -22.44 -2.39
CA LYS A 122 2.17 -23.02 -1.32
C LYS A 122 0.69 -22.99 -1.69
N ARG A 123 0.19 -21.87 -2.22
CA ARG A 123 -1.19 -21.74 -2.68
C ARG A 123 -1.52 -22.74 -3.79
N ARG A 124 -0.59 -22.95 -4.74
CA ARG A 124 -0.74 -23.94 -5.80
C ARG A 124 -0.74 -25.38 -5.27
N ALA A 125 0.04 -25.65 -4.22
CA ALA A 125 0.03 -26.92 -3.51
C ALA A 125 -1.23 -27.16 -2.65
N GLY A 126 -2.15 -26.18 -2.58
CA GLY A 126 -3.42 -26.29 -1.86
C GLY A 126 -3.46 -25.61 -0.49
N GLU A 127 -2.37 -25.02 -0.04
CA GLU A 127 -2.34 -24.26 1.21
C GLU A 127 -3.02 -22.89 1.04
N LYS A 128 -4.28 -22.81 1.46
CA LYS A 128 -5.11 -21.59 1.35
C LYS A 128 -5.74 -21.25 2.68
N ASN A 129 -5.74 -19.98 3.03
CA ASN A 129 -6.52 -19.49 4.16
C ASN A 129 -7.87 -18.95 3.66
N PHE A 130 -8.92 -19.74 3.83
CA PHE A 130 -10.26 -19.41 3.35
C PHE A 130 -10.76 -18.05 3.87
N VAL A 131 -10.56 -17.77 5.17
CA VAL A 131 -11.06 -16.52 5.78
C VAL A 131 -10.33 -15.30 5.20
N ARG A 132 -9.01 -15.35 5.10
CA ARG A 132 -8.21 -14.29 4.48
C ARG A 132 -8.59 -14.07 3.02
N ASP A 133 -8.80 -15.16 2.25
CA ASP A 133 -9.27 -15.09 0.87
C ASP A 133 -10.65 -14.41 0.79
N GLN A 134 -11.61 -14.75 1.69
CA GLN A 134 -12.92 -14.11 1.72
C GLN A 134 -12.85 -12.61 2.09
N LEU A 135 -12.01 -12.24 3.03
CA LEU A 135 -11.76 -10.84 3.37
C LEU A 135 -11.11 -10.06 2.21
N GLY A 136 -10.22 -10.72 1.47
CA GLY A 136 -9.57 -10.16 0.28
C GLY A 136 -10.50 -9.89 -0.90
N MET A 137 -11.72 -10.46 -0.93
CA MET A 137 -12.72 -10.21 -1.98
C MET A 137 -13.43 -8.86 -1.80
N THR A 138 -12.65 -7.78 -1.78
CA THR A 138 -13.08 -6.43 -1.39
C THR A 138 -14.23 -5.88 -2.23
N ASP A 139 -14.25 -6.10 -3.56
CA ASP A 139 -15.36 -5.66 -4.43
C ASP A 139 -16.67 -6.39 -4.13
N ARG A 140 -16.59 -7.71 -3.96
CA ARG A 140 -17.75 -8.51 -3.59
C ARG A 140 -18.30 -8.05 -2.24
N ASN A 141 -17.43 -7.90 -1.25
CA ASN A 141 -17.80 -7.50 0.09
C ASN A 141 -18.40 -6.08 0.10
N GLY A 142 -17.81 -5.14 -0.64
CA GLY A 142 -18.33 -3.79 -0.81
C GLY A 142 -19.70 -3.77 -1.48
N LYS A 143 -19.88 -4.48 -2.60
CA LYS A 143 -21.16 -4.59 -3.32
C LYS A 143 -22.26 -5.19 -2.44
N MET A 144 -21.95 -6.22 -1.66
CA MET A 144 -22.90 -6.86 -0.74
C MET A 144 -23.25 -5.96 0.45
N ALA A 145 -22.28 -5.23 0.99
CA ALA A 145 -22.48 -4.39 2.16
C ALA A 145 -23.19 -3.05 1.82
N LYS A 146 -23.00 -2.51 0.61
CA LYS A 146 -23.57 -1.22 0.18
C LYS A 146 -25.06 -1.05 0.49
N PRO A 147 -25.98 -1.96 0.10
CA PRO A 147 -27.42 -1.79 0.36
C PRO A 147 -27.80 -1.89 1.83
N VAL A 148 -26.94 -2.50 2.65
CA VAL A 148 -27.17 -2.75 4.10
C VAL A 148 -26.07 -2.12 4.96
N ALA A 149 -25.41 -1.09 4.50
CA ALA A 149 -24.22 -0.51 5.13
C ALA A 149 -24.42 -0.20 6.62
N GLY A 150 -25.56 0.37 7.00
CA GLY A 150 -25.88 0.66 8.40
C GLY A 150 -25.89 -0.60 9.28
N ILE A 151 -26.49 -1.70 8.78
CA ILE A 151 -26.54 -2.99 9.49
C ILE A 151 -25.16 -3.62 9.54
N ALA A 152 -24.43 -3.66 8.42
CA ALA A 152 -23.08 -4.20 8.35
C ALA A 152 -22.14 -3.48 9.33
N ASN A 153 -22.17 -2.16 9.35
CA ASN A 153 -21.37 -1.35 10.26
C ASN A 153 -21.77 -1.56 11.73
N TRP A 154 -23.05 -1.71 12.02
CA TRP A 154 -23.51 -2.02 13.37
C TRP A 154 -23.02 -3.40 13.83
N MET A 155 -23.10 -4.42 12.96
CA MET A 155 -22.63 -5.78 13.26
C MET A 155 -21.12 -5.82 13.50
N THR A 156 -20.33 -5.03 12.75
CA THR A 156 -18.87 -5.02 12.82
C THR A 156 -18.31 -3.99 13.81
N ALA A 157 -19.14 -3.16 14.43
CA ALA A 157 -18.71 -2.12 15.36
C ALA A 157 -18.07 -2.74 16.62
N ARG A 158 -16.90 -2.23 17.06
CA ARG A 158 -16.19 -2.68 18.28
C ARG A 158 -17.08 -2.72 19.53
N LYS A 159 -17.97 -1.72 19.68
CA LYS A 159 -18.93 -1.65 20.80
C LYS A 159 -19.95 -2.79 20.81
N ASN A 160 -20.13 -3.50 19.70
CA ASN A 160 -21.02 -4.66 19.62
C ASN A 160 -20.28 -5.93 20.06
N THR A 161 -19.91 -6.00 21.32
CA THR A 161 -19.06 -7.05 21.89
C THR A 161 -19.56 -8.49 21.60
N PRO A 162 -20.86 -8.84 21.68
CA PRO A 162 -21.30 -10.19 21.38
C PRO A 162 -21.01 -10.62 19.93
N LEU A 163 -21.31 -9.74 18.95
CA LEU A 163 -21.06 -10.04 17.53
C LEU A 163 -19.58 -10.04 17.23
N ARG A 164 -18.80 -9.17 17.87
CA ARG A 164 -17.33 -9.16 17.70
C ARG A 164 -16.68 -10.44 18.22
N LYS A 165 -17.12 -10.97 19.38
CA LYS A 165 -16.68 -12.27 19.90
C LYS A 165 -17.08 -13.42 18.99
N LEU A 166 -18.25 -13.34 18.34
CA LEU A 166 -18.69 -14.33 17.36
C LEU A 166 -17.81 -14.29 16.11
N LEU A 167 -17.49 -13.09 15.59
CA LEU A 167 -16.57 -12.92 14.46
C LEU A 167 -15.15 -13.41 14.78
N ASP A 168 -14.68 -13.17 16.00
CA ASP A 168 -13.40 -13.69 16.51
C ASP A 168 -13.37 -15.23 16.52
N ALA A 169 -14.47 -15.86 16.95
CA ALA A 169 -14.55 -17.31 17.04
C ALA A 169 -14.73 -18.02 15.67
N ILE A 170 -15.46 -17.41 14.72
CA ILE A 170 -15.82 -18.04 13.45
C ILE A 170 -14.87 -17.62 12.31
N ALA A 171 -14.52 -16.34 12.27
CA ALA A 171 -13.75 -15.75 11.19
C ALA A 171 -12.33 -15.34 11.61
N GLU A 172 -11.91 -15.68 12.82
CA GLU A 172 -10.57 -15.36 13.35
C GLU A 172 -10.20 -13.86 13.23
N ILE A 173 -11.23 -12.98 13.21
CA ILE A 173 -11.06 -11.54 13.21
C ILE A 173 -10.99 -11.07 14.65
N ASP A 174 -9.86 -10.51 15.06
CA ASP A 174 -9.66 -10.01 16.43
C ASP A 174 -10.80 -9.09 16.87
N ALA A 175 -11.38 -9.34 18.03
CA ALA A 175 -12.55 -8.61 18.55
C ALA A 175 -12.30 -7.11 18.74
N GLU A 176 -11.06 -6.71 19.01
CA GLU A 176 -10.65 -5.32 19.22
C GLU A 176 -10.17 -4.62 17.93
N ALA A 177 -10.06 -5.33 16.81
CA ALA A 177 -9.68 -4.71 15.55
C ALA A 177 -10.79 -3.78 15.03
N GLU A 178 -10.44 -2.58 14.63
CA GLU A 178 -11.35 -1.68 13.93
C GLU A 178 -11.47 -2.11 12.47
N LEU A 179 -12.69 -2.40 12.04
CA LEU A 179 -12.95 -2.76 10.65
C LEU A 179 -13.40 -1.54 9.86
N PRO A 180 -13.05 -1.45 8.56
CA PRO A 180 -13.52 -0.38 7.69
C PRO A 180 -15.05 -0.32 7.66
N GLN A 181 -15.59 0.89 7.72
CA GLN A 181 -17.04 1.11 7.58
C GLN A 181 -17.44 1.16 6.11
N PHE A 182 -18.61 0.61 5.80
CA PHE A 182 -19.19 0.70 4.47
C PHE A 182 -20.12 1.90 4.35
N HIS A 183 -20.26 2.41 3.13
CA HIS A 183 -21.15 3.53 2.80
C HIS A 183 -22.24 3.08 1.85
N SER A 184 -23.46 3.57 2.07
CA SER A 184 -24.61 3.30 1.18
C SER A 184 -24.51 4.05 -0.15
N LYS A 185 -23.77 5.17 -0.17
CA LYS A 185 -23.38 5.89 -1.38
C LYS A 185 -21.89 5.75 -1.58
N THR A 186 -21.48 5.11 -2.65
CA THR A 186 -20.08 4.92 -3.01
C THR A 186 -19.50 6.18 -3.65
N ALA A 187 -18.16 6.23 -3.81
CA ALA A 187 -17.53 7.31 -4.57
C ALA A 187 -18.06 7.37 -6.01
N THR A 188 -18.29 6.20 -6.62
CA THR A 188 -18.91 6.09 -7.95
C THR A 188 -20.31 6.71 -8.01
N ASP A 189 -21.13 6.54 -6.96
CA ASP A 189 -22.44 7.17 -6.89
C ASP A 189 -22.35 8.71 -6.71
N LEU A 190 -21.44 9.16 -5.82
CA LEU A 190 -21.28 10.58 -5.49
C LEU A 190 -20.69 11.39 -6.65
N LEU A 191 -19.86 10.76 -7.48
CA LEU A 191 -19.18 11.37 -8.62
C LEU A 191 -19.76 10.91 -9.98
N ALA A 192 -20.99 10.39 -9.99
CA ALA A 192 -21.71 10.04 -11.22
C ALA A 192 -21.80 11.23 -12.19
N THR A 193 -21.88 12.45 -11.62
CA THR A 193 -21.71 13.70 -12.35
C THR A 193 -20.39 14.33 -11.93
N PRO A 194 -19.39 14.43 -12.83
CA PRO A 194 -18.12 15.07 -12.54
C PRO A 194 -18.27 16.55 -12.18
N TYR A 195 -17.41 17.07 -11.34
CA TYR A 195 -17.30 18.53 -11.13
C TYR A 195 -16.72 19.18 -12.38
N ALA A 196 -17.34 20.29 -12.80
CA ALA A 196 -16.82 21.09 -13.90
C ALA A 196 -15.45 21.69 -13.53
N PRO A 197 -14.44 21.63 -14.42
CA PRO A 197 -13.15 22.27 -14.17
C PRO A 197 -13.33 23.79 -14.12
N ASP A 198 -12.68 24.43 -13.13
CA ASP A 198 -12.69 25.89 -12.97
C ASP A 198 -11.91 26.54 -14.12
N PRO A 199 -12.57 27.40 -14.97
CA PRO A 199 -11.87 28.10 -16.04
C PRO A 199 -10.74 29.02 -15.58
N ALA A 200 -10.77 29.47 -14.32
CA ALA A 200 -9.71 30.27 -13.71
C ALA A 200 -8.57 29.41 -13.11
N GLY A 201 -8.73 28.08 -13.09
CA GLY A 201 -7.72 27.17 -12.58
C GLY A 201 -6.48 27.12 -13.48
N PRO A 202 -5.27 27.04 -12.91
CA PRO A 202 -4.01 27.15 -13.68
C PRO A 202 -3.79 26.02 -14.69
N ALA A 203 -4.42 24.86 -14.50
CA ALA A 203 -4.30 23.71 -15.40
C ALA A 203 -5.49 23.60 -16.41
N PHE A 204 -6.35 24.63 -16.48
CA PHE A 204 -7.55 24.59 -17.34
C PHE A 204 -7.19 24.37 -18.83
N GLY A 205 -7.85 23.38 -19.42
CA GLY A 205 -7.62 22.99 -20.83
C GLY A 205 -6.29 22.26 -21.09
N GLN A 206 -5.43 22.10 -20.07
CA GLN A 206 -4.12 21.49 -20.23
C GLN A 206 -4.01 20.08 -19.65
N ARG A 207 -4.85 19.74 -18.65
CA ARG A 207 -4.77 18.48 -17.94
C ARG A 207 -6.10 17.76 -17.84
N LYS A 208 -6.00 16.43 -17.89
CA LYS A 208 -7.14 15.53 -17.71
C LYS A 208 -6.73 14.40 -16.75
N ALA A 209 -7.63 14.02 -15.84
CA ALA A 209 -7.40 12.96 -14.85
C ALA A 209 -8.52 11.93 -14.87
N ALA A 210 -8.16 10.66 -14.99
CA ALA A 210 -9.04 9.52 -14.72
C ALA A 210 -8.75 9.03 -13.29
N LEU A 211 -9.59 9.39 -12.33
CA LEU A 211 -9.44 9.02 -10.92
C LEU A 211 -9.77 7.54 -10.75
N TYR A 212 -8.78 6.74 -10.37
CA TYR A 212 -9.01 5.36 -9.96
C TYR A 212 -9.45 5.34 -8.50
N ALA A 213 -10.75 5.13 -8.27
CA ALA A 213 -11.34 5.22 -6.93
C ALA A 213 -10.72 4.25 -5.92
N THR A 214 -10.26 3.09 -6.37
CA THR A 214 -9.87 1.94 -5.53
C THR A 214 -11.05 1.32 -4.75
N CYS A 215 -10.94 0.06 -4.35
CA CYS A 215 -12.00 -0.59 -3.59
C CYS A 215 -12.26 0.08 -2.24
N PHE A 216 -11.18 0.50 -1.57
CA PHE A 216 -11.31 1.13 -0.27
C PHE A 216 -11.98 2.50 -0.37
N VAL A 217 -11.57 3.34 -1.31
CA VAL A 217 -12.15 4.68 -1.48
C VAL A 217 -13.58 4.59 -1.98
N ASP A 218 -13.89 3.68 -2.91
CA ASP A 218 -15.25 3.54 -3.41
C ASP A 218 -16.25 3.15 -2.31
N TYR A 219 -15.93 2.12 -1.51
CA TYR A 219 -16.88 1.54 -0.55
C TYR A 219 -16.72 2.03 0.89
N ASN A 220 -15.51 2.44 1.32
CA ASN A 220 -15.18 2.69 2.72
C ASN A 220 -14.73 4.12 3.03
N ALA A 221 -14.34 4.92 2.03
CA ALA A 221 -13.91 6.30 2.20
C ALA A 221 -14.26 7.17 0.98
N PRO A 222 -15.56 7.23 0.57
CA PRO A 222 -15.98 7.92 -0.65
C PRO A 222 -15.65 9.43 -0.63
N ASP A 223 -15.57 10.02 0.53
CA ASP A 223 -15.20 11.42 0.73
C ASP A 223 -13.79 11.75 0.21
N THR A 224 -12.86 10.81 0.25
CA THR A 224 -11.51 10.98 -0.33
C THR A 224 -11.57 11.25 -1.84
N ALA A 225 -12.44 10.52 -2.57
CA ALA A 225 -12.61 10.76 -4.01
C ALA A 225 -13.28 12.11 -4.30
N VAL A 226 -14.27 12.48 -3.48
CA VAL A 226 -14.94 13.79 -3.57
C VAL A 226 -13.95 14.93 -3.34
N ALA A 227 -13.10 14.82 -2.30
CA ALA A 227 -12.05 15.79 -2.01
C ALA A 227 -11.06 15.92 -3.19
N ALA A 228 -10.58 14.78 -3.73
CA ALA A 228 -9.69 14.76 -4.88
C ALA A 228 -10.35 15.43 -6.12
N ALA A 229 -11.58 15.06 -6.44
CA ALA A 229 -12.29 15.63 -7.58
C ALA A 229 -12.50 17.14 -7.46
N LYS A 230 -12.85 17.64 -6.27
CA LYS A 230 -13.02 19.07 -6.00
C LYS A 230 -11.71 19.85 -6.08
N VAL A 231 -10.62 19.30 -5.52
CA VAL A 231 -9.29 19.90 -5.65
C VAL A 231 -8.88 19.99 -7.12
N LEU A 232 -9.02 18.91 -7.87
CA LEU A 232 -8.69 18.90 -9.31
C LEU A 232 -9.55 19.87 -10.12
N ALA A 233 -10.86 19.91 -9.86
CA ALA A 233 -11.75 20.88 -10.50
C ALA A 233 -11.30 22.33 -10.22
N LYS A 234 -10.94 22.66 -8.97
CA LYS A 234 -10.42 23.99 -8.62
C LYS A 234 -9.09 24.31 -9.33
N GLN A 235 -8.24 23.32 -9.59
CA GLN A 235 -7.06 23.53 -10.41
C GLN A 235 -7.35 23.64 -11.93
N GLY A 236 -8.60 23.50 -12.36
CA GLY A 236 -8.99 23.52 -13.76
C GLY A 236 -8.79 22.18 -14.49
N VAL A 237 -8.60 21.09 -13.78
CA VAL A 237 -8.41 19.75 -14.37
C VAL A 237 -9.76 19.11 -14.70
N GLU A 238 -9.89 18.59 -15.93
CA GLU A 238 -11.01 17.71 -16.29
C GLU A 238 -10.80 16.35 -15.62
N ALA A 239 -11.59 16.05 -14.58
CA ALA A 239 -11.47 14.83 -13.79
C ALA A 239 -12.72 13.94 -13.94
N LYS A 240 -12.51 12.65 -14.19
CA LYS A 240 -13.57 11.63 -14.25
C LYS A 240 -13.23 10.50 -13.29
N LEU A 241 -14.20 10.02 -12.52
CA LEU A 241 -14.02 8.84 -11.68
C LEU A 241 -14.18 7.58 -12.53
N VAL A 242 -13.24 6.65 -12.42
CA VAL A 242 -13.25 5.36 -13.12
C VAL A 242 -12.92 4.27 -12.11
N TYR A 243 -13.84 3.34 -11.92
CA TYR A 243 -13.60 2.20 -11.02
C TYR A 243 -14.14 0.90 -11.66
N PRO A 244 -13.30 0.17 -12.41
CA PRO A 244 -13.68 -1.12 -12.99
C PRO A 244 -13.73 -2.23 -11.95
N GLU A 245 -12.68 -2.38 -11.15
CA GLU A 245 -12.54 -3.38 -10.07
C GLU A 245 -11.32 -3.10 -9.18
N CYS A 246 -11.13 -3.91 -8.13
CA CYS A 246 -9.98 -3.84 -7.20
C CYS A 246 -8.66 -4.15 -7.91
N CYS A 247 -7.58 -3.48 -7.49
CA CYS A 247 -6.23 -3.71 -8.04
C CYS A 247 -5.64 -5.10 -7.76
N GLY A 248 -6.23 -5.88 -6.86
CA GLY A 248 -5.76 -7.22 -6.54
C GLY A 248 -4.61 -7.28 -5.52
N MET A 249 -4.31 -6.22 -4.78
CA MET A 249 -3.28 -6.28 -3.74
C MET A 249 -3.52 -7.40 -2.70
N PRO A 250 -4.75 -7.63 -2.18
CA PRO A 250 -4.98 -8.76 -1.28
C PRO A 250 -4.72 -10.13 -1.92
N GLN A 251 -4.98 -10.26 -3.22
CA GLN A 251 -4.70 -11.48 -3.97
C GLN A 251 -3.20 -11.66 -4.21
N LEU A 252 -2.47 -10.57 -4.49
CA LEU A 252 -1.01 -10.59 -4.57
C LEU A 252 -0.42 -11.08 -3.24
N GLU A 253 -0.82 -10.49 -2.13
CA GLU A 253 -0.37 -10.87 -0.78
C GLU A 253 -0.67 -12.34 -0.45
N ALA A 254 -1.76 -12.89 -1.00
CA ALA A 254 -2.13 -14.30 -0.88
C ALA A 254 -1.47 -15.24 -1.90
N GLY A 255 -0.65 -14.72 -2.83
CA GLY A 255 0.01 -15.51 -3.87
C GLY A 255 -0.90 -15.94 -5.03
N ASP A 256 -2.07 -15.29 -5.22
CA ASP A 256 -2.99 -15.58 -6.32
C ASP A 256 -2.67 -14.76 -7.57
N LEU A 257 -1.51 -15.05 -8.15
CA LEU A 257 -0.95 -14.26 -9.25
C LEU A 257 -1.82 -14.29 -10.52
N ALA A 258 -2.52 -15.40 -10.76
CA ALA A 258 -3.41 -15.52 -11.92
C ALA A 258 -4.63 -14.58 -11.82
N ASP A 259 -5.24 -14.46 -10.63
CA ASP A 259 -6.34 -13.51 -10.41
C ASP A 259 -5.84 -12.05 -10.54
N VAL A 260 -4.66 -11.76 -9.98
CA VAL A 260 -4.04 -10.43 -10.12
C VAL A 260 -3.78 -10.06 -11.57
N ALA A 261 -3.19 -10.97 -12.36
CA ALA A 261 -2.92 -10.75 -13.77
C ALA A 261 -4.22 -10.49 -14.56
N GLY A 262 -5.27 -11.30 -14.32
CA GLY A 262 -6.57 -11.09 -14.95
C GLY A 262 -7.20 -9.73 -14.60
N ARG A 263 -7.07 -9.27 -13.35
CA ARG A 263 -7.52 -7.92 -12.94
C ARG A 263 -6.72 -6.83 -13.64
N ALA A 264 -5.40 -6.97 -13.69
CA ALA A 264 -4.53 -6.01 -14.38
C ALA A 264 -4.94 -5.81 -15.85
N GLU A 265 -5.21 -6.91 -16.58
CA GLU A 265 -5.68 -6.85 -17.96
C GLU A 265 -7.04 -6.14 -18.10
N ARG A 266 -8.03 -6.48 -17.25
CA ARG A 266 -9.36 -5.86 -17.30
C ARG A 266 -9.31 -4.38 -16.94
N VAL A 267 -8.56 -4.00 -15.91
CA VAL A 267 -8.41 -2.60 -15.50
C VAL A 267 -7.66 -1.81 -16.57
N ALA A 268 -6.56 -2.35 -17.12
CA ALA A 268 -5.81 -1.69 -18.19
C ALA A 268 -6.70 -1.45 -19.43
N LYS A 269 -7.50 -2.44 -19.82
CA LYS A 269 -8.47 -2.31 -20.91
C LYS A 269 -9.51 -1.22 -20.62
N ALA A 270 -9.98 -1.09 -19.39
CA ALA A 270 -10.96 -0.06 -19.01
C ALA A 270 -10.36 1.36 -19.06
N PHE A 271 -9.07 1.52 -18.76
CA PHE A 271 -8.40 2.82 -18.80
C PHE A 271 -7.84 3.18 -20.18
N ALA A 272 -7.63 2.23 -21.09
CA ALA A 272 -7.05 2.48 -22.41
C ALA A 272 -7.76 3.63 -23.17
N PRO A 273 -9.12 3.73 -23.26
CA PRO A 273 -9.76 4.83 -23.95
C PRO A 273 -9.52 6.21 -23.34
N TYR A 274 -9.28 6.27 -22.01
CA TYR A 274 -8.93 7.52 -21.34
C TYR A 274 -7.50 7.94 -21.64
N ILE A 275 -6.57 6.98 -21.60
CA ILE A 275 -5.16 7.21 -21.89
C ILE A 275 -4.99 7.72 -23.34
N GLU A 276 -5.69 7.12 -24.30
CA GLU A 276 -5.72 7.55 -25.71
C GLU A 276 -6.24 8.99 -25.86
N GLN A 277 -7.15 9.43 -24.99
CA GLN A 277 -7.65 10.81 -24.94
C GLN A 277 -6.76 11.77 -24.14
N GLY A 278 -5.60 11.33 -23.68
CA GLY A 278 -4.62 12.15 -22.95
C GLY A 278 -4.89 12.29 -21.44
N TYR A 279 -5.74 11.44 -20.85
CA TYR A 279 -5.90 11.41 -19.39
C TYR A 279 -4.71 10.74 -18.74
N GLN A 280 -4.24 11.31 -17.63
CA GLN A 280 -3.41 10.58 -16.68
C GLN A 280 -4.31 9.83 -15.70
N VAL A 281 -3.89 8.64 -15.29
CA VAL A 281 -4.61 7.83 -14.32
C VAL A 281 -4.12 8.20 -12.93
N VAL A 282 -5.03 8.58 -12.04
CA VAL A 282 -4.68 9.08 -10.71
C VAL A 282 -5.21 8.13 -9.65
N ALA A 283 -4.29 7.41 -9.00
CA ALA A 283 -4.62 6.46 -7.93
C ALA A 283 -4.85 7.19 -6.60
N LEU A 284 -5.94 6.85 -5.90
CA LEU A 284 -6.32 7.46 -4.62
C LEU A 284 -5.83 6.67 -3.40
N THR A 285 -5.02 5.63 -3.59
CA THR A 285 -4.43 4.82 -2.53
C THR A 285 -3.06 4.32 -2.96
N ALA A 286 -2.06 4.47 -2.11
CA ALA A 286 -0.66 4.13 -2.40
C ALA A 286 -0.45 2.68 -2.86
N SER A 287 -1.13 1.70 -2.24
CA SER A 287 -1.04 0.29 -2.63
C SER A 287 -1.49 0.04 -4.07
N CYS A 288 -2.58 0.71 -4.49
CA CYS A 288 -3.06 0.58 -5.86
C CYS A 288 -2.14 1.27 -6.86
N GLY A 289 -1.55 2.41 -6.49
CA GLY A 289 -0.51 3.07 -7.28
C GLY A 289 0.71 2.17 -7.50
N LEU A 290 1.17 1.48 -6.44
CA LEU A 290 2.26 0.51 -6.52
C LEU A 290 1.93 -0.64 -7.48
N MET A 291 0.73 -1.24 -7.34
CA MET A 291 0.27 -2.32 -8.22
C MET A 291 0.31 -1.90 -9.69
N MET A 292 -0.28 -0.75 -10.01
CA MET A 292 -0.41 -0.29 -11.39
C MET A 292 0.92 0.14 -12.01
N LYS A 293 1.81 0.78 -11.22
CA LYS A 293 3.09 1.30 -11.71
C LYS A 293 4.18 0.22 -11.81
N PHE A 294 4.17 -0.77 -10.90
CA PHE A 294 5.31 -1.68 -10.73
C PHE A 294 4.94 -3.16 -10.77
N GLU A 295 3.96 -3.63 -9.99
CA GLU A 295 3.69 -5.06 -9.87
C GLU A 295 3.05 -5.64 -11.14
N TRP A 296 2.05 -4.95 -11.69
CA TRP A 296 1.38 -5.41 -12.92
C TRP A 296 2.29 -5.49 -14.14
N PRO A 297 3.17 -4.48 -14.38
CA PRO A 297 4.17 -4.59 -15.45
C PRO A 297 5.13 -5.78 -15.33
N LEU A 298 5.44 -6.21 -14.09
CA LEU A 298 6.29 -7.38 -13.84
C LEU A 298 5.54 -8.70 -14.03
N LEU A 299 4.24 -8.73 -13.74
CA LEU A 299 3.36 -9.89 -13.99
C LEU A 299 3.02 -10.06 -15.47
N LEU A 300 2.93 -8.96 -16.22
CA LEU A 300 2.48 -8.90 -17.61
C LEU A 300 3.41 -8.02 -18.46
N PRO A 301 4.69 -8.39 -18.56
CA PRO A 301 5.71 -7.54 -19.21
C PRO A 301 5.41 -7.31 -20.71
N GLU A 302 4.77 -8.26 -21.38
CA GLU A 302 4.44 -8.19 -22.80
C GLU A 302 3.07 -7.54 -23.09
N ASN A 303 2.31 -7.14 -22.05
CA ASN A 303 0.98 -6.56 -22.25
C ASN A 303 1.07 -5.04 -22.41
N GLU A 304 0.98 -4.56 -23.65
CA GLU A 304 1.12 -3.13 -23.99
C GLU A 304 0.11 -2.23 -23.25
N ALA A 305 -1.12 -2.68 -23.01
CA ALA A 305 -2.12 -1.91 -22.30
C ALA A 305 -1.75 -1.72 -20.81
N VAL A 306 -1.20 -2.77 -20.18
CA VAL A 306 -0.70 -2.71 -18.79
C VAL A 306 0.51 -1.78 -18.72
N GLN A 307 1.44 -1.87 -19.67
CA GLN A 307 2.61 -0.99 -19.75
C GLN A 307 2.21 0.47 -19.97
N ALA A 308 1.21 0.73 -20.83
CA ALA A 308 0.68 2.07 -21.08
C ALA A 308 0.01 2.64 -19.82
N LEU A 309 -0.78 1.82 -19.12
CA LEU A 309 -1.41 2.19 -17.85
C LEU A 309 -0.37 2.54 -16.79
N ALA A 310 0.69 1.74 -16.64
CA ALA A 310 1.76 2.00 -15.68
C ALA A 310 2.43 3.37 -15.93
N ARG A 311 2.76 3.68 -17.18
CA ARG A 311 3.33 4.99 -17.56
C ARG A 311 2.39 6.16 -17.30
N ALA A 312 1.08 5.96 -17.49
CA ALA A 312 0.05 6.99 -17.29
C ALA A 312 -0.35 7.18 -15.83
N THR A 313 0.01 6.25 -14.93
CA THR A 313 -0.42 6.26 -13.52
C THR A 313 0.41 7.23 -12.69
N ARG A 314 -0.27 7.98 -11.83
CA ARG A 314 0.29 8.88 -10.80
C ARG A 314 -0.44 8.64 -9.48
N ASP A 315 0.24 8.86 -8.35
CA ASP A 315 -0.42 9.06 -7.07
C ASP A 315 -1.12 10.43 -7.05
N VAL A 316 -2.21 10.58 -6.30
CA VAL A 316 -2.96 11.84 -6.24
C VAL A 316 -2.12 13.01 -5.71
N SER A 317 -1.28 12.76 -4.70
CA SER A 317 -0.37 13.78 -4.17
C SER A 317 0.73 14.13 -5.17
N GLU A 318 1.28 13.12 -5.87
CA GLU A 318 2.25 13.30 -6.96
C GLU A 318 1.66 14.18 -8.08
N TYR A 319 0.41 13.89 -8.47
CA TYR A 319 -0.27 14.61 -9.55
C TYR A 319 -0.51 16.09 -9.22
N VAL A 320 -0.99 16.39 -8.02
CA VAL A 320 -1.23 17.79 -7.60
C VAL A 320 0.07 18.56 -7.39
N VAL A 321 1.11 17.90 -6.84
CA VAL A 321 2.44 18.51 -6.70
C VAL A 321 3.05 18.81 -8.08
N ASP A 322 2.82 17.96 -9.08
CA ASP A 322 3.28 18.22 -10.44
C ASP A 322 2.55 19.43 -11.07
N ILE A 323 1.23 19.58 -10.85
CA ILE A 323 0.50 20.80 -11.24
C ILE A 323 1.13 22.03 -10.58
N ALA A 324 1.38 21.97 -9.27
CA ALA A 324 1.96 23.09 -8.54
C ALA A 324 3.32 23.54 -9.11
N LYS A 325 4.14 22.58 -9.53
CA LYS A 325 5.49 22.85 -10.08
C LYS A 325 5.47 23.36 -11.52
N THR A 326 4.47 22.99 -12.29
CA THR A 326 4.47 23.26 -13.74
C THR A 326 3.50 24.36 -14.17
N GLN A 327 2.31 24.44 -13.56
CA GLN A 327 1.29 25.44 -13.84
C GLN A 327 1.02 26.40 -12.67
N GLY A 328 1.50 26.09 -11.47
CA GLY A 328 1.12 26.79 -10.23
C GLY A 328 -0.14 26.22 -9.60
N LEU A 329 -0.64 26.87 -8.55
CA LEU A 329 -1.86 26.49 -7.85
C LEU A 329 -2.90 27.62 -7.91
N ALA A 330 -4.18 27.24 -7.96
CA ALA A 330 -5.27 28.18 -7.76
C ALA A 330 -5.14 28.88 -6.40
N PRO A 331 -5.50 30.15 -6.28
CA PRO A 331 -5.42 30.88 -5.02
C PRO A 331 -6.48 30.40 -4.01
N GLY A 332 -6.27 30.70 -2.72
CA GLY A 332 -7.27 30.48 -1.67
C GLY A 332 -6.93 29.37 -0.68
N LEU A 333 -5.69 28.86 -0.65
CA LEU A 333 -5.22 27.99 0.43
C LEU A 333 -5.11 28.79 1.73
N VAL A 334 -5.67 28.24 2.81
CA VAL A 334 -5.54 28.78 4.17
C VAL A 334 -4.76 27.80 5.07
N PRO A 335 -4.03 28.30 6.08
CA PRO A 335 -3.26 27.48 7.00
C PRO A 335 -4.08 26.38 7.68
N VAL A 336 -3.44 25.25 7.98
CA VAL A 336 -3.99 24.19 8.84
C VAL A 336 -3.49 24.42 10.26
N GLU A 337 -4.38 24.86 11.13
CA GLU A 337 -4.05 25.11 12.54
C GLU A 337 -3.61 23.82 13.25
N GLY A 338 -2.63 23.95 14.15
CA GLY A 338 -2.07 22.83 14.90
C GLY A 338 -1.15 21.89 14.08
N GLY A 339 -1.07 22.08 12.77
CA GLY A 339 -0.16 21.35 11.89
C GLY A 339 -0.58 19.92 11.58
N VAL A 340 0.22 19.25 10.76
CA VAL A 340 -0.06 17.93 10.19
C VAL A 340 1.13 17.00 10.38
N THR A 341 0.91 15.79 10.84
CA THR A 341 1.87 14.68 10.75
C THR A 341 1.50 13.76 9.59
N VAL A 342 2.41 13.64 8.65
CA VAL A 342 2.31 12.69 7.52
C VAL A 342 2.98 11.39 7.91
N HIS A 343 2.21 10.30 8.00
CA HIS A 343 2.76 8.95 7.98
C HIS A 343 3.04 8.57 6.52
N HIS A 344 4.30 8.53 6.14
CA HIS A 344 4.73 8.15 4.79
C HIS A 344 4.67 6.62 4.65
N ALA A 345 3.56 6.13 4.08
CA ALA A 345 3.25 4.71 3.96
C ALA A 345 4.29 3.95 3.13
N CYS A 346 4.52 2.66 3.45
CA CYS A 346 5.50 1.83 2.76
C CYS A 346 5.24 1.75 1.24
N HIS A 347 4.01 1.52 0.81
CA HIS A 347 3.67 1.46 -0.62
C HIS A 347 3.74 2.82 -1.34
N ALA A 348 3.69 3.95 -0.63
CA ALA A 348 4.01 5.25 -1.22
C ALA A 348 5.53 5.40 -1.41
N ARG A 349 6.31 4.96 -0.41
CA ARG A 349 7.79 4.93 -0.47
C ARG A 349 8.28 3.98 -1.56
N ALA A 350 7.63 2.82 -1.71
CA ALA A 350 7.94 1.81 -2.71
C ALA A 350 7.75 2.32 -4.15
N GLN A 351 6.94 3.34 -4.37
CA GLN A 351 6.79 3.97 -5.67
C GLN A 351 7.99 4.87 -6.06
N ASN A 352 8.96 5.06 -5.18
CA ASN A 352 10.17 5.86 -5.38
C ASN A 352 9.89 7.28 -5.92
N MET A 353 8.75 7.86 -5.55
CA MET A 353 8.30 9.20 -6.00
C MET A 353 8.68 10.33 -5.00
N GLY A 354 9.34 9.99 -3.89
CA GLY A 354 9.58 10.89 -2.77
C GLY A 354 8.33 11.08 -1.88
N ALA A 355 8.44 11.91 -0.86
CA ALA A 355 7.37 12.14 0.11
C ALA A 355 6.30 13.12 -0.44
N LYS A 356 5.58 12.73 -1.50
CA LYS A 356 4.66 13.61 -2.24
C LYS A 356 3.53 14.18 -1.40
N SER A 357 3.02 13.43 -0.43
CA SER A 357 2.00 13.92 0.48
C SER A 357 2.52 15.03 1.40
N ALA A 358 3.78 14.93 1.84
CA ALA A 358 4.41 16.00 2.60
C ALA A 358 4.73 17.20 1.70
N GLU A 359 5.19 16.99 0.47
CA GLU A 359 5.37 18.07 -0.51
C GLU A 359 4.04 18.79 -0.76
N LEU A 360 2.94 18.05 -0.99
CA LEU A 360 1.59 18.59 -1.19
C LEU A 360 1.17 19.49 -0.02
N LEU A 361 1.28 18.98 1.21
CA LEU A 361 0.83 19.72 2.39
C LEU A 361 1.71 20.92 2.75
N ARG A 362 2.99 20.91 2.35
CA ARG A 362 3.89 22.07 2.46
C ARG A 362 3.58 23.19 1.47
N LEU A 363 2.72 22.97 0.49
CA LEU A 363 2.18 24.02 -0.38
C LEU A 363 1.10 24.86 0.32
N ILE A 364 0.56 24.39 1.44
CA ILE A 364 -0.37 25.15 2.27
C ILE A 364 0.43 26.18 3.10
N PRO A 365 0.18 27.48 2.96
CA PRO A 365 0.96 28.51 3.65
C PRO A 365 0.88 28.31 5.17
N ASP A 366 1.93 28.70 5.87
CA ASP A 366 2.05 28.74 7.34
C ASP A 366 1.61 27.44 8.06
N THR A 367 1.72 26.29 7.37
CA THR A 367 1.32 24.99 7.91
C THR A 367 2.55 24.17 8.30
N ARG A 368 2.63 23.78 9.58
CA ARG A 368 3.68 22.87 10.07
C ARG A 368 3.42 21.45 9.56
N VAL A 369 4.38 20.88 8.82
CA VAL A 369 4.28 19.52 8.25
C VAL A 369 5.43 18.66 8.75
N GLU A 370 5.10 17.69 9.57
CA GLU A 370 6.00 16.69 10.14
C GLU A 370 5.89 15.37 9.37
N ILE A 371 6.95 14.57 9.34
CA ILE A 371 6.96 13.26 8.65
C ILE A 371 7.36 12.17 9.62
N VAL A 372 6.67 11.02 9.50
CA VAL A 372 7.00 9.76 10.17
C VAL A 372 7.17 8.66 9.12
N GLU A 373 8.39 8.14 9.00
CA GLU A 373 8.78 7.08 8.05
C GLU A 373 9.08 5.76 8.77
N ARG A 374 8.08 5.21 9.45
CA ARG A 374 8.16 3.93 10.15
C ARG A 374 7.01 3.03 9.74
N CYS A 375 7.20 1.72 9.88
CA CYS A 375 6.13 0.77 9.60
C CYS A 375 4.94 1.01 10.52
N SER A 376 3.73 1.09 9.94
CA SER A 376 2.48 1.17 10.72
C SER A 376 2.05 -0.16 11.31
N GLY A 377 2.62 -1.28 10.84
CA GLY A 377 2.21 -2.63 11.23
C GLY A 377 0.90 -3.11 10.59
N HIS A 378 0.28 -2.31 9.72
CA HIS A 378 -1.06 -2.63 9.20
C HIS A 378 -1.12 -3.91 8.35
N GLY A 379 -0.39 -3.98 7.20
CA GLY A 379 -0.29 -5.17 6.33
C GLY A 379 -1.62 -5.83 5.92
N GLY A 380 -2.62 -5.07 5.46
CA GLY A 380 -3.89 -5.63 4.99
C GLY A 380 -4.64 -6.43 6.06
N THR A 381 -4.92 -7.72 5.80
CA THR A 381 -5.57 -8.63 6.78
C THR A 381 -4.71 -8.88 8.01
N PHE A 382 -3.39 -8.72 7.91
CA PHE A 382 -2.44 -8.89 9.01
C PHE A 382 -2.77 -8.02 10.24
N GLY A 383 -3.28 -6.81 10.03
CA GLY A 383 -3.66 -5.88 11.10
C GLY A 383 -5.00 -6.20 11.80
N VAL A 384 -5.77 -7.16 11.28
CA VAL A 384 -7.12 -7.44 11.79
C VAL A 384 -7.36 -8.89 12.22
N MET A 385 -6.54 -9.84 11.74
CA MET A 385 -6.68 -11.24 12.11
C MET A 385 -6.15 -11.49 13.53
N LYS A 386 -6.80 -12.41 14.25
CA LYS A 386 -6.50 -12.75 15.64
C LYS A 386 -5.07 -13.23 15.88
N ASP A 387 -4.53 -14.02 14.95
CA ASP A 387 -3.19 -14.58 15.03
C ASP A 387 -2.08 -13.55 14.79
N THR A 388 -2.33 -12.56 13.91
CA THR A 388 -1.31 -11.59 13.48
C THR A 388 -1.45 -10.19 14.10
N ARG A 389 -2.65 -9.80 14.54
CA ARG A 389 -2.90 -8.46 15.07
C ARG A 389 -2.03 -8.09 16.29
N PRO A 390 -1.75 -8.97 17.27
CA PRO A 390 -0.83 -8.62 18.36
C PRO A 390 0.54 -8.20 17.86
N LEU A 391 1.06 -8.89 16.84
CA LEU A 391 2.32 -8.54 16.19
C LEU A 391 2.19 -7.23 15.40
N ALA A 392 1.10 -7.03 14.66
CA ALA A 392 0.81 -5.79 13.94
C ALA A 392 0.84 -4.56 14.85
N MET A 393 0.19 -4.65 16.02
CA MET A 393 0.20 -3.60 17.05
C MET A 393 1.62 -3.35 17.58
N LYS A 394 2.40 -4.41 17.84
CA LYS A 394 3.80 -4.31 18.29
C LYS A 394 4.67 -3.59 17.25
N ILE A 395 4.55 -3.97 15.97
CA ILE A 395 5.32 -3.39 14.86
C ILE A 395 4.96 -1.90 14.67
N GLY A 396 3.69 -1.53 14.78
CA GLY A 396 3.24 -0.15 14.59
C GLY A 396 3.51 0.79 15.76
N LYS A 397 3.77 0.27 16.95
CA LYS A 397 3.99 1.06 18.18
C LYS A 397 5.09 2.12 18.06
N PRO A 398 6.28 1.86 17.47
CA PRO A 398 7.29 2.90 17.26
C PRO A 398 6.84 4.03 16.34
N ALA A 399 6.02 3.75 15.32
CA ALA A 399 5.44 4.76 14.45
C ALA A 399 4.42 5.62 15.21
N ALA A 400 3.51 4.99 15.96
CA ALA A 400 2.52 5.69 16.77
C ALA A 400 3.18 6.60 17.83
N LYS A 401 4.22 6.13 18.51
CA LYS A 401 5.00 6.96 19.43
C LYS A 401 5.66 8.16 18.75
N ALA A 402 6.21 7.96 17.55
CA ALA A 402 6.79 9.06 16.78
C ALA A 402 5.72 10.08 16.36
N VAL A 403 4.51 9.63 15.99
CA VAL A 403 3.35 10.52 15.71
C VAL A 403 2.96 11.32 16.96
N ALA A 404 2.81 10.65 18.12
CA ALA A 404 2.46 11.33 19.37
C ALA A 404 3.46 12.43 19.78
N GLN A 405 4.75 12.23 19.48
CA GLN A 405 5.80 13.22 19.76
C GLN A 405 5.75 14.46 18.88
N LYS A 406 5.06 14.39 17.72
CA LYS A 406 4.94 15.53 16.81
C LYS A 406 3.89 16.54 17.27
N ASP A 407 2.97 16.13 18.11
CA ASP A 407 1.94 17.01 18.69
C ASP A 407 1.28 17.90 17.63
N THR A 408 0.62 17.26 16.66
CA THR A 408 -0.10 17.91 15.57
C THR A 408 -1.59 17.61 15.64
N ALA A 409 -2.41 18.52 15.13
CA ALA A 409 -3.87 18.38 15.11
C ALA A 409 -4.35 17.32 14.12
N GLU A 410 -3.60 17.12 13.03
CA GLU A 410 -3.94 16.15 11.96
C GLU A 410 -2.87 15.06 11.84
N LEU A 411 -3.32 13.80 11.64
CA LEU A 411 -2.52 12.67 11.18
C LEU A 411 -3.05 12.26 9.81
N CYS A 412 -2.18 12.13 8.83
CA CYS A 412 -2.58 11.62 7.53
C CYS A 412 -1.62 10.57 6.97
N SER A 413 -2.11 9.79 6.02
CA SER A 413 -1.31 8.83 5.26
C SER A 413 -1.93 8.59 3.89
N ASP A 414 -1.09 8.34 2.87
CA ASP A 414 -1.51 7.86 1.54
C ASP A 414 -2.16 6.46 1.57
N CYS A 415 -2.02 5.76 2.69
CA CYS A 415 -2.72 4.53 2.99
C CYS A 415 -3.73 4.79 4.12
N PRO A 416 -5.03 4.93 3.82
CA PRO A 416 -6.05 5.21 4.84
C PRO A 416 -6.13 4.15 5.93
N LEU A 417 -5.90 2.88 5.59
CA LEU A 417 -5.89 1.78 6.56
C LEU A 417 -4.70 1.86 7.51
N ALA A 418 -3.52 2.24 7.01
CA ALA A 418 -2.35 2.47 7.87
C ALA A 418 -2.58 3.64 8.83
N CYS A 419 -3.23 4.72 8.37
CA CYS A 419 -3.61 5.85 9.20
C CYS A 419 -4.55 5.43 10.35
N LYS A 420 -5.62 4.68 10.04
CA LYS A 420 -6.56 4.15 11.02
C LYS A 420 -5.89 3.19 12.02
N HIS A 421 -5.00 2.33 11.55
CA HIS A 421 -4.28 1.39 12.42
C HIS A 421 -3.37 2.13 13.42
N LEU A 422 -2.65 3.15 12.96
CA LEU A 422 -1.87 4.03 13.84
C LEU A 422 -2.74 4.74 14.87
N GLY A 423 -3.94 5.21 14.49
CA GLY A 423 -4.91 5.79 15.40
C GLY A 423 -5.35 4.81 16.49
N GLN A 424 -5.59 3.54 16.15
CA GLN A 424 -5.91 2.50 17.15
C GLN A 424 -4.76 2.29 18.14
N ILE A 425 -3.50 2.26 17.65
CA ILE A 425 -2.33 2.12 18.51
C ILE A 425 -2.16 3.35 19.41
N LEU A 426 -2.37 4.56 18.87
CA LEU A 426 -2.32 5.80 19.67
C LEU A 426 -3.31 5.75 20.82
N ILE A 427 -4.57 5.38 20.56
CA ILE A 427 -5.59 5.24 21.61
C ILE A 427 -5.16 4.20 22.65
N ALA A 428 -4.63 3.05 22.23
CA ALA A 428 -4.18 1.99 23.14
C ALA A 428 -2.98 2.43 24.01
N GLU A 429 -2.08 3.30 23.51
CA GLU A 429 -0.89 3.75 24.23
C GLU A 429 -1.15 4.99 25.09
N THR A 430 -2.08 5.88 24.70
CA THR A 430 -2.28 7.18 25.36
C THR A 430 -3.62 7.31 26.09
N GLY A 431 -4.51 6.35 25.94
CA GLY A 431 -5.87 6.41 26.48
C GLY A 431 -6.73 7.49 25.82
N ASP A 432 -7.66 8.09 26.59
CA ASP A 432 -8.62 9.09 26.09
C ASP A 432 -8.05 10.51 25.84
N LYS A 433 -6.74 10.65 25.68
CA LYS A 433 -6.16 11.93 25.26
C LYS A 433 -6.69 12.31 23.89
N ALA A 434 -6.82 13.61 23.64
CA ALA A 434 -7.20 14.12 22.33
C ALA A 434 -6.29 13.52 21.24
N GLN A 435 -6.90 12.80 20.29
CA GLN A 435 -6.17 12.17 19.19
C GLN A 435 -6.15 13.12 18.00
N PRO A 436 -5.08 13.10 17.18
CA PRO A 436 -5.09 13.85 15.94
C PRO A 436 -6.21 13.34 15.02
N ARG A 437 -6.85 14.26 14.31
CA ARG A 437 -7.84 13.90 13.29
C ARG A 437 -7.17 13.07 12.19
N GLN A 438 -7.74 11.93 11.88
CA GLN A 438 -7.20 11.04 10.84
C GLN A 438 -7.80 11.38 9.49
N SER A 439 -6.97 11.64 8.48
CA SER A 439 -7.40 12.07 7.16
C SER A 439 -6.51 11.48 6.06
N HIS A 440 -7.00 11.51 4.83
CA HIS A 440 -6.14 11.38 3.65
C HIS A 440 -5.47 12.74 3.34
N PRO A 441 -4.23 12.82 2.82
CA PRO A 441 -3.57 14.08 2.49
C PRO A 441 -4.40 15.01 1.62
N ILE A 442 -5.11 14.46 0.61
CA ILE A 442 -5.95 15.24 -0.31
C ILE A 442 -7.18 15.84 0.39
N GLU A 443 -7.70 15.21 1.45
CA GLU A 443 -8.81 15.75 2.23
C GLU A 443 -8.39 16.98 3.02
N ILE A 444 -7.18 16.95 3.61
CA ILE A 444 -6.60 18.11 4.30
C ILE A 444 -6.41 19.25 3.30
N PHE A 445 -5.85 18.95 2.13
CA PHE A 445 -5.63 19.94 1.08
C PHE A 445 -6.95 20.54 0.55
N ALA A 446 -8.01 19.73 0.42
CA ALA A 446 -9.34 20.18 0.04
C ALA A 446 -9.97 21.10 1.11
N ARG A 447 -9.80 20.76 2.40
CA ARG A 447 -10.24 21.62 3.51
C ARG A 447 -9.47 22.94 3.53
N ALA A 448 -8.18 22.93 3.28
CA ALA A 448 -7.38 24.15 3.19
C ALA A 448 -7.86 25.09 2.06
N TYR A 449 -8.48 24.55 1.00
CA TYR A 449 -9.17 25.34 -0.02
C TYR A 449 -10.59 25.74 0.35
N GLY A 450 -11.15 25.25 1.44
CA GLY A 450 -12.57 25.46 1.79
C GLY A 450 -13.57 24.79 0.80
N VAL A 451 -13.14 23.77 0.06
CA VAL A 451 -13.99 23.07 -0.92
C VAL A 451 -14.53 21.74 -0.40
N PHE A 452 -14.19 21.37 0.85
CA PHE A 452 -14.54 20.06 1.44
C PHE A 452 -14.97 20.18 2.91
#